data_0c71c7103e75198ac28b80521deacb04
#
_entry.id   0c71c7103e75198ac28b80521deacb04
#
_cell.length_a   1.000
_cell.length_b   1.000
_cell.length_c   1.000
_cell.angle_alpha   90.00
_cell.angle_beta   90.00
_cell.angle_gamma   90.00
#
_symmetry.space_group_name_H-M   'P 1'
#
loop_
_entity.id
_entity.type
_entity.pdbx_description
1 polymer ?
#
loop_
_entity_poly.entity_id
_entity_poly.type
_entity_poly.pdbx_seq_one_letter_code
_entity_poly.pdbx_strand_id
1 'polypeptide(L)'
;MNDNNTTQPKPGLISRTLAFIKTRKFMVLAATFIAGILFWGAFNTAMEFTNREEFCISCHEMQENVYVEYRNTIHYQNRTGVRATCPDCHVPKEWGHKMIRKLQASNEVLHKILGSIDTPEKFNAKRAQLAENEWNRMKRTDSRECRNCHNFASMDYAEQNSRSARTHQTAFSEGKTCIDCHKGIAHTLPDVEQNIGSPKDHPAVSPK
;
A
#
# COMPACT_ATOMS: atom_id res chain seq x y z
N MET A 1 -29.05 -52.15 59.33
CA MET A 1 -28.41 -50.85 59.30
C MET A 1 -26.96 -51.08 58.86
N ASN A 2 -26.64 -50.88 57.58
CA ASN A 2 -25.30 -51.01 57.02
C ASN A 2 -24.84 -49.62 56.58
N ASP A 3 -24.04 -48.97 57.43
CA ASP A 3 -23.38 -47.74 57.08
C ASP A 3 -22.10 -48.05 56.29
N ASN A 4 -22.20 -48.10 54.98
CA ASN A 4 -21.04 -48.09 54.09
C ASN A 4 -20.53 -46.66 53.94
N ASN A 5 -19.83 -46.20 54.92
CA ASN A 5 -19.07 -44.94 54.85
C ASN A 5 -17.73 -45.22 54.13
N THR A 6 -17.76 -45.26 52.80
CA THR A 6 -16.55 -45.29 51.93
C THR A 6 -15.94 -43.91 51.90
N THR A 7 -15.05 -43.58 52.85
CA THR A 7 -14.18 -42.43 52.83
C THR A 7 -13.23 -42.56 51.61
N GLN A 8 -13.48 -41.80 50.56
CA GLN A 8 -12.56 -41.71 49.43
C GLN A 8 -11.20 -41.18 49.89
N PRO A 9 -10.10 -41.84 49.49
CA PRO A 9 -8.76 -41.37 49.91
C PRO A 9 -8.51 -39.99 49.35
N LYS A 10 -8.10 -39.03 50.20
CA LYS A 10 -7.73 -37.69 49.77
C LYS A 10 -6.55 -37.78 48.78
N PRO A 11 -6.60 -37.04 47.67
CA PRO A 11 -5.54 -37.11 46.65
C PRO A 11 -4.21 -36.70 47.30
N GLY A 12 -3.19 -37.52 47.07
CA GLY A 12 -1.85 -37.33 47.63
C GLY A 12 -1.20 -36.02 47.14
N LEU A 13 -0.25 -35.50 47.86
CA LEU A 13 0.44 -34.23 47.55
C LEU A 13 0.96 -34.21 46.11
N ILE A 14 1.48 -35.33 45.59
CA ILE A 14 1.99 -35.49 44.21
C ILE A 14 0.88 -35.30 43.20
N SER A 15 -0.31 -35.85 43.39
CA SER A 15 -1.42 -35.70 42.44
C SER A 15 -1.97 -34.26 42.41
N ARG A 16 -1.93 -33.55 43.53
CA ARG A 16 -2.33 -32.14 43.64
C ARG A 16 -1.32 -31.22 42.91
N THR A 17 -0.02 -31.49 43.05
CA THR A 17 1.02 -30.72 42.34
C THR A 17 0.99 -30.99 40.85
N LEU A 18 0.79 -32.23 40.42
CA LEU A 18 0.65 -32.57 38.98
C LEU A 18 -0.63 -31.94 38.38
N ALA A 19 -1.75 -31.92 39.09
CA ALA A 19 -2.98 -31.25 38.68
C ALA A 19 -2.75 -29.72 38.55
N PHE A 20 -2.06 -29.11 39.51
CA PHE A 20 -1.72 -27.69 39.49
C PHE A 20 -0.80 -27.33 38.34
N ILE A 21 0.23 -28.13 38.05
CA ILE A 21 1.15 -27.94 36.92
C ILE A 21 0.41 -28.11 35.58
N LYS A 22 -0.47 -29.12 35.45
CA LYS A 22 -1.30 -29.32 34.25
C LYS A 22 -2.24 -28.14 34.04
N THR A 23 -2.94 -27.66 35.07
CA THR A 23 -3.83 -26.50 34.96
C THR A 23 -3.09 -25.23 34.60
N ARG A 24 -1.93 -24.97 35.22
CA ARG A 24 -1.09 -23.82 34.92
C ARG A 24 -0.57 -23.83 33.49
N LYS A 25 -0.08 -24.99 33.03
CA LYS A 25 0.37 -25.14 31.63
C LYS A 25 -0.77 -24.90 30.65
N PHE A 26 -1.95 -25.43 30.92
CA PHE A 26 -3.12 -25.20 30.09
C PHE A 26 -3.52 -23.70 30.06
N MET A 27 -3.54 -23.04 31.20
CA MET A 27 -3.85 -21.60 31.26
C MET A 27 -2.83 -20.76 30.49
N VAL A 28 -1.54 -21.07 30.62
CA VAL A 28 -0.48 -20.38 29.86
C VAL A 28 -0.67 -20.60 28.36
N LEU A 29 -0.92 -21.84 27.95
CA LEU A 29 -1.15 -22.16 26.53
C LEU A 29 -2.39 -21.42 25.98
N ALA A 30 -3.49 -21.44 26.72
CA ALA A 30 -4.71 -20.74 26.34
C ALA A 30 -4.49 -19.22 26.27
N ALA A 31 -3.81 -18.63 27.27
CA ALA A 31 -3.48 -17.22 27.26
C ALA A 31 -2.58 -16.83 26.08
N THR A 32 -1.55 -17.62 25.79
CA THR A 32 -0.67 -17.40 24.65
C THR A 32 -1.42 -17.51 23.33
N PHE A 33 -2.32 -18.47 23.20
CA PHE A 33 -3.15 -18.63 22.00
C PHE A 33 -4.08 -17.42 21.80
N ILE A 34 -4.77 -16.98 22.86
CA ILE A 34 -5.62 -15.79 22.83
C ILE A 34 -4.78 -14.54 22.48
N ALA A 35 -3.63 -14.38 23.13
CA ALA A 35 -2.71 -13.27 22.84
C ALA A 35 -2.27 -13.28 21.36
N GLY A 36 -2.01 -14.44 20.79
CA GLY A 36 -1.71 -14.59 19.37
C GLY A 36 -2.85 -14.14 18.45
N ILE A 37 -4.08 -14.52 18.77
CA ILE A 37 -5.28 -14.07 18.04
C ILE A 37 -5.44 -12.55 18.11
N LEU A 38 -5.33 -11.99 19.32
CA LEU A 38 -5.46 -10.55 19.55
C LEU A 38 -4.34 -9.78 18.84
N PHE A 39 -3.10 -10.26 18.92
CA PHE A 39 -1.96 -9.68 18.19
C PHE A 39 -2.20 -9.70 16.68
N TRP A 40 -2.61 -10.84 16.11
CA TRP A 40 -2.87 -10.96 14.70
C TRP A 40 -4.01 -10.04 14.23
N GLY A 41 -5.09 -9.99 15.00
CA GLY A 41 -6.21 -9.09 14.74
C GLY A 41 -5.80 -7.62 14.76
N ALA A 42 -5.11 -7.19 15.81
CA ALA A 42 -4.60 -5.82 15.96
C ALA A 42 -3.62 -5.46 14.85
N PHE A 43 -2.70 -6.37 14.51
CA PHE A 43 -1.74 -6.18 13.43
C PHE A 43 -2.43 -5.96 12.08
N ASN A 44 -3.38 -6.82 11.70
CA ASN A 44 -4.12 -6.65 10.44
C ASN A 44 -4.95 -5.37 10.43
N THR A 45 -5.59 -5.03 11.56
CA THR A 45 -6.34 -3.78 11.70
C THR A 45 -5.43 -2.56 11.47
N ALA A 46 -4.25 -2.54 12.09
CA ALA A 46 -3.26 -1.48 11.89
C ALA A 46 -2.78 -1.40 10.43
N MET A 47 -2.59 -2.55 9.79
CA MET A 47 -2.21 -2.62 8.38
C MET A 47 -3.28 -2.03 7.46
N GLU A 48 -4.55 -2.34 7.67
CA GLU A 48 -5.65 -1.79 6.88
C GLU A 48 -5.91 -0.31 7.21
N PHE A 49 -5.80 0.10 8.47
CA PHE A 49 -5.91 1.49 8.86
C PHE A 49 -4.86 2.36 8.14
N THR A 50 -3.61 1.90 8.08
CA THR A 50 -2.53 2.62 7.40
C THR A 50 -2.58 2.51 5.86
N ASN A 51 -3.56 1.81 5.31
CA ASN A 51 -3.85 1.74 3.87
C ASN A 51 -5.03 2.64 3.46
N ARG A 52 -5.59 3.43 4.35
CA ARG A 52 -6.64 4.37 4.00
C ARG A 52 -6.04 5.64 3.43
N GLU A 53 -6.74 6.27 2.47
CA GLU A 53 -6.32 7.54 1.89
C GLU A 53 -6.20 8.62 2.98
N GLU A 54 -7.13 8.64 3.94
CA GLU A 54 -7.15 9.57 5.06
C GLU A 54 -5.86 9.49 5.89
N PHE A 55 -5.30 8.29 6.04
CA PHE A 55 -4.01 8.12 6.70
C PHE A 55 -2.88 8.77 5.89
N CYS A 56 -2.86 8.57 4.58
CA CYS A 56 -1.82 9.15 3.71
C CYS A 56 -1.85 10.68 3.73
N ILE A 57 -3.04 11.26 3.62
CA ILE A 57 -3.23 12.72 3.61
C ILE A 57 -3.27 13.37 4.99
N SER A 58 -3.13 12.60 6.07
CA SER A 58 -2.96 13.14 7.43
C SER A 58 -1.62 13.87 7.59
N CYS A 59 -0.65 13.60 6.69
CA CYS A 59 0.58 14.35 6.60
C CYS A 59 0.37 15.56 5.68
N HIS A 60 0.65 16.77 6.19
CA HIS A 60 0.41 18.01 5.44
C HIS A 60 1.21 18.06 4.13
N GLU A 61 2.39 17.45 4.08
CA GLU A 61 3.20 17.36 2.85
C GLU A 61 2.48 16.61 1.74
N MET A 62 1.74 15.56 2.11
CA MET A 62 0.94 14.81 1.13
C MET A 62 -0.33 15.57 0.76
N GLN A 63 -0.99 16.19 1.74
CA GLN A 63 -2.24 16.90 1.54
C GLN A 63 -2.06 18.15 0.67
N GLU A 64 -1.04 18.95 0.93
CA GLU A 64 -0.83 20.25 0.29
C GLU A 64 -0.14 20.15 -1.08
N ASN A 65 0.59 19.08 -1.34
CA ASN A 65 1.31 18.89 -2.60
C ASN A 65 0.59 17.86 -3.49
N VAL A 66 0.86 16.59 -3.30
CA VAL A 66 0.44 15.54 -4.24
C VAL A 66 -1.07 15.27 -4.25
N TYR A 67 -1.76 15.47 -3.11
CA TYR A 67 -3.20 15.25 -3.06
C TYR A 67 -3.99 16.31 -3.82
N VAL A 68 -3.58 17.57 -3.74
CA VAL A 68 -4.20 18.66 -4.52
C VAL A 68 -4.08 18.38 -6.02
N GLU A 69 -2.92 17.92 -6.47
CA GLU A 69 -2.70 17.53 -7.87
C GLU A 69 -3.56 16.34 -8.28
N TYR A 70 -3.56 15.28 -7.44
CA TYR A 70 -4.33 14.06 -7.68
C TYR A 70 -5.82 14.35 -7.85
N ARG A 71 -6.40 15.26 -7.07
CA ARG A 71 -7.82 15.65 -7.17
C ARG A 71 -8.24 16.18 -8.54
N ASN A 72 -7.31 16.66 -9.33
CA ASN A 72 -7.55 17.18 -10.67
C ASN A 72 -7.36 16.16 -11.77
N THR A 73 -7.22 14.87 -11.42
CA THR A 73 -6.93 13.79 -12.39
C THR A 73 -8.15 12.93 -12.68
N ILE A 74 -8.09 12.21 -13.81
CA ILE A 74 -9.11 11.22 -14.20
C ILE A 74 -9.18 10.04 -13.21
N HIS A 75 -8.13 9.76 -12.46
CA HIS A 75 -8.11 8.70 -11.44
C HIS A 75 -8.83 9.12 -10.16
N TYR A 76 -8.97 10.42 -9.92
CA TYR A 76 -9.80 10.92 -8.83
C TYR A 76 -11.27 11.02 -9.22
N GLN A 77 -11.56 11.61 -10.38
CA GLN A 77 -12.92 11.82 -10.86
C GLN A 77 -13.04 11.51 -12.34
N ASN A 78 -13.95 10.62 -12.69
CA ASN A 78 -14.17 10.20 -14.07
C ASN A 78 -15.65 9.82 -14.31
N ARG A 79 -15.99 9.60 -15.58
CA ARG A 79 -17.35 9.27 -16.01
C ARG A 79 -17.86 7.91 -15.50
N THR A 80 -16.97 7.00 -15.10
CA THR A 80 -17.36 5.65 -14.65
C THR A 80 -17.64 5.59 -13.15
N GLY A 81 -17.22 6.61 -12.38
CA GLY A 81 -17.31 6.65 -10.93
C GLY A 81 -16.31 5.71 -10.21
N VAL A 82 -15.43 5.04 -10.93
CA VAL A 82 -14.37 4.21 -10.34
C VAL A 82 -13.20 5.10 -9.98
N ARG A 83 -12.98 5.31 -8.67
CA ARG A 83 -11.89 6.12 -8.15
C ARG A 83 -10.77 5.23 -7.63
N ALA A 84 -9.54 5.51 -8.04
CA ALA A 84 -8.34 4.91 -7.47
C ALA A 84 -7.88 5.77 -6.28
N THR A 85 -7.60 5.17 -5.13
CA THR A 85 -7.05 5.87 -3.96
C THR A 85 -5.53 5.78 -3.93
N CYS A 86 -4.88 6.52 -3.02
CA CYS A 86 -3.42 6.47 -2.89
C CYS A 86 -2.87 5.04 -2.81
N PRO A 87 -3.40 4.15 -1.93
CA PRO A 87 -2.90 2.79 -1.83
C PRO A 87 -3.14 1.94 -3.08
N ASP A 88 -4.14 2.23 -3.92
CA ASP A 88 -4.38 1.45 -5.14
C ASP A 88 -3.21 1.53 -6.13
N CYS A 89 -2.46 2.64 -6.11
CA CYS A 89 -1.28 2.85 -6.95
C CYS A 89 0.04 2.60 -6.20
N HIS A 90 0.07 2.86 -4.88
CA HIS A 90 1.31 2.88 -4.11
C HIS A 90 1.53 1.67 -3.20
N VAL A 91 0.49 0.86 -2.95
CA VAL A 91 0.56 -0.29 -2.04
C VAL A 91 0.07 -1.55 -2.74
N PRO A 92 0.92 -2.58 -2.87
CA PRO A 92 0.51 -3.86 -3.43
C PRO A 92 -0.66 -4.50 -2.69
N LYS A 93 -1.54 -5.18 -3.42
CA LYS A 93 -2.67 -5.91 -2.82
C LYS A 93 -2.23 -7.21 -2.16
N GLU A 94 -1.24 -7.91 -2.75
CA GLU A 94 -0.72 -9.16 -2.22
C GLU A 94 0.01 -8.94 -0.91
N TRP A 95 -0.28 -9.81 0.07
CA TRP A 95 0.17 -9.65 1.44
C TRP A 95 1.69 -9.53 1.57
N GLY A 96 2.46 -10.39 0.93
CA GLY A 96 3.92 -10.39 1.01
C GLY A 96 4.54 -9.09 0.47
N HIS A 97 4.08 -8.66 -0.69
CA HIS A 97 4.52 -7.40 -1.30
C HIS A 97 4.06 -6.17 -0.50
N LYS A 98 2.85 -6.23 0.09
CA LYS A 98 2.34 -5.20 1.00
C LYS A 98 3.26 -5.03 2.21
N MET A 99 3.72 -6.14 2.82
CA MET A 99 4.66 -6.11 3.94
C MET A 99 5.99 -5.44 3.56
N ILE A 100 6.57 -5.84 2.44
CA ILE A 100 7.82 -5.24 1.95
C ILE A 100 7.65 -3.73 1.72
N ARG A 101 6.53 -3.32 1.10
CA ARG A 101 6.25 -1.90 0.87
C ARG A 101 6.08 -1.12 2.18
N LYS A 102 5.43 -1.70 3.18
CA LYS A 102 5.28 -1.08 4.50
C LYS A 102 6.62 -0.92 5.23
N LEU A 103 7.51 -1.89 5.13
CA LEU A 103 8.87 -1.76 5.66
C LEU A 103 9.64 -0.63 4.97
N GLN A 104 9.51 -0.51 3.65
CA GLN A 104 10.10 0.62 2.91
C GLN A 104 9.50 1.96 3.32
N ALA A 105 8.17 2.02 3.52
CA ALA A 105 7.47 3.22 3.98
C ALA A 105 7.90 3.68 5.39
N SER A 106 8.48 2.82 6.21
CA SER A 106 9.05 3.23 7.49
C SER A 106 10.16 4.28 7.34
N ASN A 107 10.92 4.23 6.24
CA ASN A 107 11.90 5.26 5.91
C ASN A 107 11.24 6.59 5.55
N GLU A 108 10.07 6.57 4.89
CA GLU A 108 9.30 7.76 4.56
C GLU A 108 8.79 8.45 5.84
N VAL A 109 8.30 7.64 6.80
CA VAL A 109 7.88 8.12 8.13
C VAL A 109 9.08 8.72 8.91
N LEU A 110 10.24 8.08 8.84
CA LEU A 110 11.46 8.63 9.45
C LEU A 110 11.81 10.00 8.86
N HIS A 111 11.78 10.14 7.54
CA HIS A 111 12.04 11.42 6.88
C HIS A 111 10.99 12.48 7.17
N LYS A 112 9.74 12.09 7.44
CA LYS A 112 8.70 12.98 7.97
C LYS A 112 9.09 13.52 9.35
N ILE A 113 9.50 12.64 10.26
CA ILE A 113 9.92 13.03 11.63
C ILE A 113 11.15 13.94 11.58
N LEU A 114 12.07 13.71 10.65
CA LEU A 114 13.28 14.52 10.45
C LEU A 114 13.02 15.84 9.72
N GLY A 115 11.80 16.13 9.27
CA GLY A 115 11.46 17.35 8.55
C GLY A 115 12.19 17.50 7.20
N SER A 116 12.43 16.39 6.52
CA SER A 116 13.20 16.39 5.26
C SER A 116 12.44 16.99 4.07
N ILE A 117 11.11 17.04 4.15
CA ILE A 117 10.18 17.50 3.11
C ILE A 117 9.01 18.30 3.71
N ASP A 118 9.20 18.88 4.88
CA ASP A 118 8.16 19.54 5.68
C ASP A 118 7.75 20.92 5.16
N THR A 119 8.41 21.43 4.12
CA THR A 119 7.98 22.65 3.43
C THR A 119 7.83 22.40 1.92
N PRO A 120 6.98 23.19 1.21
CA PRO A 120 6.85 23.09 -0.24
C PRO A 120 8.17 23.18 -1.00
N GLU A 121 9.08 24.03 -0.55
CA GLU A 121 10.39 24.21 -1.17
C GLU A 121 11.25 22.96 -1.04
N LYS A 122 11.31 22.36 0.17
CA LYS A 122 12.05 21.12 0.41
C LYS A 122 11.42 19.94 -0.36
N PHE A 123 10.10 19.88 -0.42
CA PHE A 123 9.39 18.88 -1.20
C PHE A 123 9.74 18.99 -2.69
N ASN A 124 9.62 20.20 -3.26
CA ASN A 124 9.89 20.44 -4.67
C ASN A 124 11.36 20.20 -5.03
N ALA A 125 12.30 20.54 -4.15
CA ALA A 125 13.72 20.24 -4.35
C ALA A 125 14.02 18.74 -4.45
N LYS A 126 13.20 17.87 -3.83
CA LYS A 126 13.34 16.41 -3.88
C LYS A 126 12.37 15.73 -4.86
N ARG A 127 11.45 16.48 -5.44
CA ARG A 127 10.34 15.94 -6.23
C ARG A 127 10.81 15.03 -7.37
N ALA A 128 11.83 15.46 -8.12
CA ALA A 128 12.37 14.67 -9.22
C ALA A 128 12.92 13.32 -8.74
N GLN A 129 13.68 13.32 -7.66
CA GLN A 129 14.22 12.09 -7.05
C GLN A 129 13.12 11.17 -6.52
N LEU A 130 12.10 11.72 -5.85
CA LEU A 130 10.98 10.96 -5.33
C LEU A 130 10.17 10.31 -6.46
N ALA A 131 9.91 11.08 -7.53
CA ALA A 131 9.21 10.58 -8.71
C ALA A 131 10.00 9.47 -9.40
N GLU A 132 11.31 9.65 -9.61
CA GLU A 132 12.16 8.64 -10.23
C GLU A 132 12.22 7.34 -9.41
N ASN A 133 12.34 7.43 -8.09
CA ASN A 133 12.31 6.28 -7.19
C ASN A 133 11.01 5.48 -7.37
N GLU A 134 9.88 6.17 -7.45
CA GLU A 134 8.57 5.53 -7.60
C GLU A 134 8.38 4.95 -9.01
N TRP A 135 8.76 5.65 -10.06
CA TRP A 135 8.72 5.11 -11.43
C TRP A 135 9.59 3.86 -11.56
N ASN A 136 10.79 3.88 -10.99
CA ASN A 136 11.68 2.71 -10.99
C ASN A 136 11.09 1.54 -10.18
N ARG A 137 10.39 1.81 -9.09
CA ARG A 137 9.66 0.79 -8.33
C ARG A 137 8.56 0.16 -9.19
N MET A 138 7.70 0.98 -9.78
CA MET A 138 6.61 0.53 -10.65
C MET A 138 7.12 -0.23 -11.88
N LYS A 139 8.21 0.22 -12.48
CA LYS A 139 8.85 -0.48 -13.61
C LYS A 139 9.33 -1.87 -13.22
N ARG A 140 10.05 -2.01 -12.11
CA ARG A 140 10.55 -3.32 -11.62
C ARG A 140 9.43 -4.31 -11.30
N THR A 141 8.24 -3.84 -11.01
CA THR A 141 7.06 -4.66 -10.69
C THR A 141 6.10 -4.81 -11.88
N ASP A 142 6.54 -4.47 -13.08
CA ASP A 142 5.72 -4.49 -14.30
C ASP A 142 4.41 -3.71 -14.15
N SER A 143 4.48 -2.55 -13.47
CA SER A 143 3.32 -1.70 -13.18
C SER A 143 2.14 -2.48 -12.57
N ARG A 144 2.44 -3.42 -11.68
CA ARG A 144 1.47 -4.36 -11.07
C ARG A 144 0.24 -3.67 -10.51
N GLU A 145 0.41 -2.54 -9.85
CA GLU A 145 -0.69 -1.79 -9.24
C GLU A 145 -1.66 -1.26 -10.32
N CYS A 146 -1.16 -0.83 -11.47
CA CYS A 146 -1.99 -0.42 -12.61
C CYS A 146 -2.81 -1.60 -13.16
N ARG A 147 -2.20 -2.79 -13.21
CA ARG A 147 -2.83 -4.02 -13.71
C ARG A 147 -3.95 -4.56 -12.80
N ASN A 148 -4.08 -4.05 -11.58
CA ASN A 148 -5.22 -4.37 -10.72
C ASN A 148 -6.57 -3.87 -11.29
N CYS A 149 -6.54 -2.83 -12.11
CA CYS A 149 -7.72 -2.26 -12.75
C CYS A 149 -7.62 -2.26 -14.28
N HIS A 150 -6.42 -2.10 -14.84
CA HIS A 150 -6.16 -2.07 -16.28
C HIS A 150 -5.58 -3.41 -16.75
N ASN A 151 -6.42 -4.28 -17.25
CA ASN A 151 -6.00 -5.53 -17.86
C ASN A 151 -5.87 -5.35 -19.40
N PHE A 152 -4.65 -5.31 -19.92
CA PHE A 152 -4.41 -5.10 -21.35
C PHE A 152 -4.97 -6.23 -22.24
N ALA A 153 -5.09 -7.47 -21.73
CA ALA A 153 -5.72 -8.56 -22.47
C ALA A 153 -7.22 -8.35 -22.70
N SER A 154 -7.85 -7.48 -21.89
CA SER A 154 -9.27 -7.12 -21.99
C SER A 154 -9.48 -5.71 -22.56
N MET A 155 -8.42 -5.04 -23.02
CA MET A 155 -8.56 -3.73 -23.64
C MET A 155 -9.14 -3.84 -25.04
N ASP A 156 -10.18 -3.06 -25.31
CA ASP A 156 -10.69 -2.89 -26.66
C ASP A 156 -9.82 -1.87 -27.41
N TYR A 157 -8.95 -2.37 -28.25
CA TYR A 157 -8.06 -1.52 -29.06
C TYR A 157 -8.80 -0.78 -30.17
N ALA A 158 -9.99 -1.25 -30.58
CA ALA A 158 -10.79 -0.60 -31.62
C ALA A 158 -11.42 0.70 -31.11
N GLU A 159 -11.73 0.76 -29.81
CA GLU A 159 -12.26 1.97 -29.15
C GLU A 159 -11.17 2.99 -28.78
N GLN A 160 -9.91 2.62 -28.87
CA GLN A 160 -8.79 3.55 -28.68
C GLN A 160 -8.52 4.34 -29.97
N ASN A 161 -7.97 5.55 -29.82
CA ASN A 161 -7.47 6.22 -31.01
C ASN A 161 -6.36 5.37 -31.67
N SER A 162 -6.25 5.45 -32.98
CA SER A 162 -5.38 4.56 -33.76
C SER A 162 -3.88 4.63 -33.39
N ARG A 163 -3.42 5.77 -32.89
CA ARG A 163 -2.04 5.92 -32.40
C ARG A 163 -1.86 5.15 -31.08
N SER A 164 -2.77 5.35 -30.13
CA SER A 164 -2.72 4.65 -28.82
C SER A 164 -2.83 3.14 -29.00
N ALA A 165 -3.77 2.67 -29.83
CA ALA A 165 -3.95 1.25 -30.12
C ALA A 165 -2.66 0.60 -30.65
N ARG A 166 -2.01 1.21 -31.63
CA ARG A 166 -0.73 0.70 -32.16
C ARG A 166 0.38 0.75 -31.13
N THR A 167 0.50 1.87 -30.40
CA THR A 167 1.54 2.04 -29.39
C THR A 167 1.41 1.00 -28.28
N HIS A 168 0.20 0.74 -27.78
CA HIS A 168 -0.01 -0.27 -26.74
C HIS A 168 0.36 -1.67 -27.22
N GLN A 169 -0.10 -2.08 -28.43
CA GLN A 169 0.23 -3.40 -28.95
C GLN A 169 1.74 -3.59 -29.14
N THR A 170 2.44 -2.59 -29.68
CA THR A 170 3.90 -2.63 -29.84
C THR A 170 4.62 -2.64 -28.48
N ALA A 171 4.24 -1.73 -27.58
CA ALA A 171 4.88 -1.60 -26.28
C ALA A 171 4.79 -2.89 -25.44
N PHE A 172 3.64 -3.56 -25.45
CA PHE A 172 3.47 -4.82 -24.73
C PHE A 172 4.30 -5.96 -25.33
N SER A 173 4.40 -6.02 -26.65
CA SER A 173 5.26 -7.01 -27.33
C SER A 173 6.76 -6.79 -27.07
N GLU A 174 7.16 -5.54 -26.79
CA GLU A 174 8.53 -5.15 -26.45
C GLU A 174 8.83 -5.24 -24.94
N GLY A 175 7.88 -5.70 -24.13
CA GLY A 175 8.04 -5.80 -22.67
C GLY A 175 8.07 -4.45 -21.95
N LYS A 176 7.53 -3.40 -22.54
CA LYS A 176 7.35 -2.10 -21.88
C LYS A 176 6.29 -2.19 -20.79
N THR A 177 6.51 -1.46 -19.72
CA THR A 177 5.55 -1.34 -18.63
C THR A 177 4.67 -0.09 -18.78
N CYS A 178 3.53 -0.04 -18.09
CA CYS A 178 2.62 1.11 -18.15
C CYS A 178 3.35 2.41 -17.77
N ILE A 179 4.16 2.38 -16.71
CA ILE A 179 4.86 3.56 -16.22
C ILE A 179 5.98 4.06 -17.14
N ASP A 180 6.45 3.27 -18.10
CA ASP A 180 7.43 3.74 -19.06
C ASP A 180 6.89 4.91 -19.90
N CYS A 181 5.58 4.93 -20.15
CA CYS A 181 4.90 5.96 -20.93
C CYS A 181 3.90 6.80 -20.13
N HIS A 182 3.22 6.21 -19.13
CA HIS A 182 2.15 6.86 -18.37
C HIS A 182 2.65 7.51 -17.07
N LYS A 183 3.60 8.43 -17.20
CA LYS A 183 4.06 9.31 -16.13
C LYS A 183 3.13 10.53 -16.02
N GLY A 184 2.98 11.08 -14.81
CA GLY A 184 2.17 12.28 -14.59
C GLY A 184 0.65 12.06 -14.63
N ILE A 185 0.16 10.82 -14.53
CA ILE A 185 -1.27 10.51 -14.59
C ILE A 185 -2.03 10.84 -13.30
N ALA A 186 -1.32 10.98 -12.19
CA ALA A 186 -1.89 11.28 -10.87
C ALA A 186 -1.24 12.48 -10.19
N HIS A 187 -0.03 12.84 -10.59
CA HIS A 187 0.73 13.94 -10.02
C HIS A 187 1.41 14.72 -11.13
N THR A 188 1.60 16.03 -10.90
CA THR A 188 2.36 16.88 -11.80
C THR A 188 3.77 16.34 -11.97
N LEU A 189 4.25 16.28 -13.21
CA LEU A 189 5.63 15.88 -13.46
C LEU A 189 6.59 16.87 -12.81
N PRO A 190 7.71 16.40 -12.25
CA PRO A 190 8.75 17.31 -11.80
C PRO A 190 9.26 18.14 -12.98
N ASP A 191 9.51 19.43 -12.75
CA ASP A 191 10.12 20.30 -13.76
C ASP A 191 11.51 19.77 -14.09
N VAL A 192 11.65 19.16 -15.26
CA VAL A 192 12.91 18.60 -15.75
C VAL A 192 13.84 19.72 -16.24
N GLU A 193 13.38 20.97 -16.24
CA GLU A 193 14.10 22.12 -16.76
C GLU A 193 15.36 22.52 -15.99
N GLN A 194 15.62 21.93 -14.82
CA GLN A 194 16.87 22.25 -14.10
C GLN A 194 18.06 21.34 -14.44
N ASN A 195 17.89 20.26 -15.22
CA ASN A 195 19.02 19.35 -15.50
C ASN A 195 19.18 18.81 -16.92
N ILE A 196 18.24 19.02 -17.86
CA ILE A 196 18.42 18.62 -19.28
C ILE A 196 17.57 19.56 -20.14
N GLY A 197 18.17 20.15 -21.17
CA GLY A 197 17.51 21.05 -22.11
C GLY A 197 16.18 20.52 -22.64
N SER A 198 15.18 21.39 -22.61
CA SER A 198 13.78 21.17 -22.94
C SER A 198 13.57 20.50 -24.30
N PRO A 199 12.61 19.57 -24.41
CA PRO A 199 11.65 19.59 -25.52
C PRO A 199 10.28 20.03 -25.02
N LYS A 200 9.90 21.24 -25.38
CA LYS A 200 8.52 21.72 -25.33
C LYS A 200 7.71 20.83 -26.24
N ASP A 201 6.58 20.33 -25.73
CA ASP A 201 5.31 20.13 -26.42
C ASP A 201 4.50 18.99 -25.81
N HIS A 202 3.77 19.31 -24.74
CA HIS A 202 2.50 18.64 -24.49
C HIS A 202 1.44 19.72 -24.25
N PRO A 203 0.42 19.84 -25.13
CA PRO A 203 -0.68 20.77 -24.89
C PRO A 203 -1.48 20.32 -23.66
N ALA A 204 -1.74 21.28 -22.79
CA ALA A 204 -2.64 21.13 -21.67
C ALA A 204 -4.00 20.62 -22.16
N VAL A 205 -4.51 19.54 -21.56
CA VAL A 205 -5.89 19.10 -21.75
C VAL A 205 -6.78 20.11 -21.08
N SER A 206 -7.45 20.95 -21.92
CA SER A 206 -8.45 21.90 -21.46
C SER A 206 -9.67 21.14 -20.94
N PRO A 207 -10.21 21.48 -19.76
CA PRO A 207 -11.48 20.91 -19.30
C PRO A 207 -12.62 21.45 -20.17
N LYS A 208 -13.41 20.51 -20.69
CA LYS A 208 -14.75 20.81 -21.25
C LYS A 208 -15.79 20.60 -20.17
#